data_a869afe1e539c84df4180bd79cdd1eab
#
_entry.id   a869afe1e539c84df4180bd79cdd1eab
#
_cell.length_a   1.000
_cell.length_b   1.000
_cell.length_c   1.000
_cell.angle_alpha   90.00
_cell.angle_beta   90.00
_cell.angle_gamma   90.00
#
_symmetry.space_group_name_H-M   'P 1'
#
loop_
_entity.id
_entity.type
_entity.pdbx_description
1 polymer ?
#
loop_
_entity_poly.entity_id
_entity_poly.type
_entity_poly.pdbx_seq_one_letter_code
_entity_poly.pdbx_strand_id
1 'polypeptide(L)'
;MPENSTKANLNELMTRTEQMQAKGATAEELYNMRRELVGAPAAARLAQVDQADADFDQRFKQYQVQKQQLLKQNANQGQTQAQINQIEQQLFNEAERKRLTGYTALQQQNTVNIR
;
A
#
# COMPACT_ATOMS: atom_id res chain seq x y z
N MET A 1 14.29 12.11 -29.28
CA MET A 1 12.96 12.72 -29.22
C MET A 1 12.40 12.63 -27.82
N PRO A 2 12.14 13.76 -27.18
CA PRO A 2 11.76 13.74 -25.75
C PRO A 2 10.49 12.97 -25.45
N GLU A 3 9.46 13.10 -26.27
CA GLU A 3 8.18 12.48 -25.98
C GLU A 3 8.24 10.96 -26.04
N ASN A 4 8.86 10.41 -27.06
CA ASN A 4 8.98 8.96 -27.21
C ASN A 4 9.90 8.38 -26.14
N SER A 5 10.96 9.10 -25.82
CA SER A 5 11.88 8.68 -24.77
C SER A 5 11.18 8.63 -23.41
N THR A 6 10.31 9.61 -23.13
CA THR A 6 9.58 9.65 -21.87
C THR A 6 8.63 8.45 -21.73
N LYS A 7 7.89 8.14 -22.80
CA LYS A 7 6.97 6.98 -22.77
C LYS A 7 7.72 5.66 -22.60
N ALA A 8 8.81 5.50 -23.35
CA ALA A 8 9.64 4.30 -23.26
C ALA A 8 10.22 4.17 -21.84
N ASN A 9 10.68 5.28 -21.27
CA ASN A 9 11.26 5.28 -19.93
C ASN A 9 10.22 4.93 -18.87
N LEU A 10 8.97 5.40 -19.01
CA LEU A 10 7.92 5.07 -18.05
C LEU A 10 7.58 3.58 -18.07
N ASN A 11 7.46 3.00 -19.26
CA ASN A 11 7.21 1.56 -19.38
C ASN A 11 8.35 0.74 -18.80
N GLU A 12 9.58 1.12 -19.11
CA GLU A 12 10.74 0.45 -18.57
C GLU A 12 10.83 0.61 -17.07
N LEU A 13 10.49 1.80 -16.57
CA LEU A 13 10.47 2.08 -15.14
C LEU A 13 9.52 1.12 -14.41
N MET A 14 8.30 0.98 -14.91
CA MET A 14 7.31 0.11 -14.29
C MET A 14 7.76 -1.35 -14.31
N THR A 15 8.26 -1.80 -15.44
CA THR A 15 8.71 -3.18 -15.61
C THR A 15 9.89 -3.49 -14.68
N ARG A 16 10.89 -2.62 -14.67
CA ARG A 16 12.06 -2.81 -13.83
C ARG A 16 11.73 -2.74 -12.35
N THR A 17 10.83 -1.83 -11.98
CA THR A 17 10.38 -1.71 -10.59
C THR A 17 9.75 -3.02 -10.12
N GLU A 18 8.84 -3.57 -10.91
CA GLU A 18 8.20 -4.84 -10.58
C GLU A 18 9.21 -5.98 -10.46
N GLN A 19 10.14 -6.07 -11.41
CA GLN A 19 11.15 -7.11 -11.40
C GLN A 19 12.07 -7.00 -10.19
N MET A 20 12.52 -5.80 -9.89
CA MET A 20 13.42 -5.57 -8.77
C MET A 20 12.72 -5.82 -7.43
N GLN A 21 11.47 -5.39 -7.28
CA GLN A 21 10.71 -5.66 -6.07
C GLN A 21 10.47 -7.16 -5.87
N ALA A 22 10.20 -7.87 -6.95
CA ALA A 22 10.02 -9.33 -6.88
C ALA A 22 11.30 -10.03 -6.43
N LYS A 23 12.47 -9.46 -6.72
CA LYS A 23 13.76 -10.02 -6.32
C LYS A 23 14.24 -9.53 -4.95
N GLY A 24 13.45 -8.65 -4.30
CA GLY A 24 13.80 -8.13 -3.00
C GLY A 24 14.83 -7.01 -3.02
N ALA A 25 14.83 -6.20 -4.07
CA ALA A 25 15.75 -5.08 -4.17
C ALA A 25 15.55 -4.08 -3.03
N THR A 26 16.64 -3.44 -2.62
CA THR A 26 16.58 -2.40 -1.59
C THR A 26 16.00 -1.11 -2.15
N ALA A 27 15.59 -0.22 -1.24
CA ALA A 27 15.10 1.12 -1.63
C ALA A 27 16.18 1.90 -2.37
N GLU A 28 17.44 1.75 -1.98
CA GLU A 28 18.56 2.42 -2.63
C GLU A 28 18.73 1.93 -4.06
N GLU A 29 18.65 0.63 -4.26
CA GLU A 29 18.75 0.04 -5.59
C GLU A 29 17.64 0.53 -6.51
N LEU A 30 16.41 0.57 -5.99
CA LEU A 30 15.27 1.11 -6.73
C LEU A 30 15.46 2.58 -7.07
N TYR A 31 15.92 3.38 -6.12
CA TYR A 31 16.17 4.79 -6.34
C TYR A 31 17.19 5.02 -7.44
N ASN A 32 18.29 4.28 -7.42
CA ASN A 32 19.36 4.42 -8.42
C ASN A 32 18.85 4.07 -9.82
N MET A 33 18.09 3.01 -9.94
CA MET A 33 17.49 2.63 -11.23
C MET A 33 16.54 3.72 -11.74
N ARG A 34 15.67 4.20 -10.87
CA ARG A 34 14.70 5.22 -11.24
C ARG A 34 15.37 6.54 -11.61
N ARG A 35 16.43 6.89 -10.89
CA ARG A 35 17.18 8.11 -11.19
C ARG A 35 17.75 8.08 -12.61
N GLU A 36 18.24 6.93 -13.03
CA GLU A 36 18.78 6.80 -14.39
C GLU A 36 17.70 6.97 -15.45
N LEU A 37 16.49 6.50 -15.20
CA LEU A 37 15.41 6.51 -16.18
C LEU A 37 14.63 7.82 -16.21
N VAL A 38 14.36 8.41 -15.04
CA VAL A 38 13.44 9.55 -14.93
C VAL A 38 14.04 10.76 -14.22
N GLY A 39 15.26 10.67 -13.74
CA GLY A 39 15.94 11.76 -13.06
C GLY A 39 15.74 11.73 -11.55
N ALA A 40 16.60 12.47 -10.85
CA ALA A 40 16.64 12.47 -9.39
C ALA A 40 15.36 13.00 -8.74
N PRO A 41 14.75 14.12 -9.20
CA PRO A 41 13.53 14.61 -8.55
C PRO A 41 12.37 13.63 -8.61
N ALA A 42 12.17 12.99 -9.76
CA ALA A 42 11.09 12.00 -9.91
C ALA A 42 11.38 10.76 -9.11
N ALA A 43 12.63 10.30 -9.09
CA ALA A 43 13.03 9.14 -8.29
C ALA A 43 12.81 9.38 -6.80
N ALA A 44 13.11 10.58 -6.32
CA ALA A 44 12.88 10.93 -4.92
C ALA A 44 11.39 10.90 -4.56
N ARG A 45 10.54 11.41 -5.46
CA ARG A 45 9.09 11.37 -5.24
C ARG A 45 8.57 9.94 -5.19
N LEU A 46 9.06 9.08 -6.08
CA LEU A 46 8.67 7.67 -6.08
C LEU A 46 9.10 6.95 -4.81
N ALA A 47 10.29 7.28 -4.29
CA ALA A 47 10.75 6.73 -3.03
C ALA A 47 9.84 7.14 -1.87
N GLN A 48 9.37 8.39 -1.86
CA GLN A 48 8.44 8.87 -0.84
C GLN A 48 7.10 8.15 -0.93
N VAL A 49 6.60 7.91 -2.14
CA VAL A 49 5.35 7.17 -2.35
C VAL A 49 5.51 5.74 -1.83
N ASP A 50 6.60 5.08 -2.18
CA ASP A 50 6.87 3.72 -1.71
C ASP A 50 6.92 3.65 -0.18
N GLN A 51 7.58 4.63 0.45
CA GLN A 51 7.66 4.68 1.91
C GLN A 51 6.28 4.85 2.53
N ALA A 52 5.47 5.75 1.97
CA ALA A 52 4.12 5.98 2.45
C ALA A 52 3.25 4.74 2.28
N ASP A 53 3.37 4.05 1.15
CA ASP A 53 2.62 2.83 0.89
C ASP A 53 3.04 1.70 1.84
N ALA A 54 4.33 1.54 2.09
CA ALA A 54 4.83 0.54 3.03
C ALA A 54 4.33 0.81 4.45
N ASP A 55 4.34 2.08 4.85
CA ASP A 55 3.84 2.49 6.16
C ASP A 55 2.35 2.20 6.30
N PHE A 56 1.57 2.52 5.28
CA PHE A 56 0.13 2.23 5.27
C PHE A 56 -0.12 0.72 5.34
N ASP A 57 0.61 -0.06 4.55
CA ASP A 57 0.46 -1.52 4.54
C ASP A 57 0.75 -2.12 5.91
N GLN A 58 1.78 -1.62 6.58
CA GLN A 58 2.13 -2.11 7.92
C GLN A 58 1.02 -1.80 8.92
N ARG A 59 0.49 -0.57 8.88
CA ARG A 59 -0.63 -0.20 9.75
C ARG A 59 -1.89 -0.99 9.42
N PHE A 60 -2.12 -1.27 8.15
CA PHE A 60 -3.26 -2.07 7.72
C PHE A 60 -3.16 -3.51 8.26
N LYS A 61 -1.97 -4.10 8.25
CA LYS A 61 -1.76 -5.42 8.83
C LYS A 61 -2.01 -5.44 10.33
N GLN A 62 -1.54 -4.41 11.04
CA GLN A 62 -1.81 -4.26 12.47
C GLN A 62 -3.31 -4.16 12.73
N TYR A 63 -3.99 -3.36 11.92
CA TYR A 63 -5.43 -3.18 12.00
C TYR A 63 -6.16 -4.51 11.83
N GLN A 64 -5.79 -5.29 10.82
CA GLN A 64 -6.44 -6.58 10.57
C GLN A 64 -6.27 -7.55 11.73
N VAL A 65 -5.07 -7.62 12.31
CA VAL A 65 -4.81 -8.49 13.45
C VAL A 65 -5.65 -8.08 14.64
N GLN A 66 -5.67 -6.79 14.98
CA GLN A 66 -6.44 -6.29 16.11
C GLN A 66 -7.94 -6.48 15.90
N LYS A 67 -8.42 -6.23 14.68
CA LYS A 67 -9.82 -6.43 14.35
C LYS A 67 -10.24 -7.88 14.52
N GLN A 68 -9.43 -8.81 14.03
CA GLN A 68 -9.72 -10.24 14.18
C GLN A 68 -9.74 -10.67 15.62
N GLN A 69 -8.81 -10.16 16.43
CA GLN A 69 -8.79 -10.46 17.86
C GLN A 69 -10.05 -9.99 18.55
N LEU A 70 -10.50 -8.78 18.23
CA LEU A 70 -11.74 -8.25 18.80
C LEU A 70 -12.96 -9.07 18.40
N LEU A 71 -13.01 -9.48 17.14
CA LEU A 71 -14.12 -10.30 16.65
C LEU A 71 -14.18 -11.65 17.34
N LYS A 72 -13.02 -12.21 17.69
CA LYS A 72 -12.97 -13.51 18.39
C LYS A 72 -13.32 -13.38 19.87
N GLN A 73 -12.95 -12.26 20.50
CA GLN A 73 -13.09 -12.10 21.95
C GLN A 73 -14.45 -11.61 22.37
N ASN A 74 -15.13 -10.82 21.53
CA ASN A 74 -16.37 -10.13 21.92
C ASN A 74 -17.59 -10.77 21.28
N ALA A 75 -18.58 -11.10 22.12
CA ALA A 75 -19.87 -11.59 21.66
C ALA A 75 -20.79 -10.43 21.26
N ASN A 76 -20.55 -9.22 21.76
CA ASN A 76 -21.38 -8.05 21.51
C ASN A 76 -20.89 -7.28 20.29
N GLN A 77 -21.66 -7.33 19.21
CA GLN A 77 -21.29 -6.70 17.95
C GLN A 77 -21.22 -5.16 18.05
N GLY A 78 -22.08 -4.56 18.88
CA GLY A 78 -22.06 -3.12 19.05
C GLY A 78 -20.78 -2.62 19.69
N GLN A 79 -20.32 -3.28 20.75
CA GLN A 79 -19.05 -2.95 21.39
C GLN A 79 -17.87 -3.22 20.47
N THR A 80 -17.91 -4.33 19.75
CA THR A 80 -16.86 -4.69 18.81
C THR A 80 -16.70 -3.63 17.74
N GLN A 81 -17.81 -3.17 17.16
CA GLN A 81 -17.77 -2.15 16.12
C GLN A 81 -17.23 -0.82 16.65
N ALA A 82 -17.61 -0.43 17.87
CA ALA A 82 -17.10 0.80 18.48
C ALA A 82 -15.58 0.71 18.70
N GLN A 83 -15.10 -0.43 19.16
CA GLN A 83 -13.67 -0.65 19.36
C GLN A 83 -12.91 -0.65 18.03
N ILE A 84 -13.46 -1.27 16.99
CA ILE A 84 -12.87 -1.25 15.66
C ILE A 84 -12.77 0.19 15.15
N ASN A 85 -13.82 0.98 15.34
CA ASN A 85 -13.82 2.39 14.94
C ASN A 85 -12.71 3.18 15.65
N GLN A 86 -12.49 2.91 16.92
CA GLN A 86 -11.41 3.55 17.69
C GLN A 86 -10.04 3.18 17.13
N ILE A 87 -9.84 1.91 16.79
CA ILE A 87 -8.58 1.45 16.20
C ILE A 87 -8.34 2.15 14.87
N GLU A 88 -9.38 2.28 14.06
CA GLU A 88 -9.29 2.98 12.78
C GLU A 88 -8.87 4.43 12.96
N GLN A 89 -9.43 5.10 13.96
CA GLN A 89 -9.08 6.49 14.25
C GLN A 89 -7.64 6.63 14.76
N GLN A 90 -7.15 5.65 15.50
CA GLN A 90 -5.79 5.67 16.03
C GLN A 90 -4.74 5.39 14.95
N LEU A 91 -5.01 4.46 14.06
CA LEU A 91 -4.05 4.00 13.07
C LEU A 91 -4.07 4.79 11.77
N PHE A 92 -5.20 5.39 11.42
CA PHE A 92 -5.40 6.01 10.12
C PHE A 92 -5.98 7.41 10.24
N ASN A 93 -5.55 8.29 9.32
CA ASN A 93 -6.18 9.61 9.21
C ASN A 93 -7.51 9.50 8.43
N GLU A 94 -8.21 10.63 8.28
CA GLU A 94 -9.53 10.64 7.66
C GLU A 94 -9.49 10.13 6.21
N ALA A 95 -8.53 10.58 5.44
CA ALA A 95 -8.39 10.15 4.03
C ALA A 95 -8.10 8.66 3.94
N GLU A 96 -7.25 8.16 4.82
CA GLU A 96 -6.91 6.74 4.85
C GLU A 96 -8.09 5.88 5.28
N ARG A 97 -8.91 6.37 6.20
CA ARG A 97 -10.10 5.64 6.63
C ARG A 97 -11.08 5.46 5.48
N LYS A 98 -11.19 6.46 4.60
CA LYS A 98 -12.01 6.32 3.38
C LYS A 98 -11.46 5.24 2.46
N ARG A 99 -10.14 5.13 2.36
CA ARG A 99 -9.48 4.08 1.56
C ARG A 99 -9.72 2.69 2.13
N LEU A 100 -9.87 2.57 3.44
CA LEU A 100 -10.10 1.27 4.08
C LEU A 100 -11.35 0.57 3.55
N THR A 101 -12.40 1.31 3.28
CA THR A 101 -13.63 0.73 2.73
C THR A 101 -13.36 0.02 1.40
N GLY A 102 -12.58 0.65 0.52
CA GLY A 102 -12.21 0.04 -0.74
C GLY A 102 -11.34 -1.19 -0.56
N TYR A 103 -10.36 -1.13 0.32
CA TYR A 103 -9.49 -2.27 0.62
C TYR A 103 -10.27 -3.46 1.13
N THR A 104 -11.18 -3.23 2.05
CA THR A 104 -12.01 -4.30 2.62
C THR A 104 -12.89 -4.94 1.54
N ALA A 105 -13.48 -4.12 0.67
CA ALA A 105 -14.31 -4.62 -0.42
C ALA A 105 -13.49 -5.48 -1.39
N LEU A 106 -12.26 -5.04 -1.73
CA LEU A 106 -11.39 -5.81 -2.61
C LEU A 106 -11.01 -7.15 -2.01
N GLN A 107 -10.71 -7.18 -0.72
CA GLN A 107 -10.36 -8.42 -0.05
C GLN A 107 -11.54 -9.39 -0.02
N GLN A 108 -12.73 -8.89 0.22
CA GLN A 108 -13.93 -9.71 0.20
C GLN A 108 -14.19 -10.29 -1.19
N GLN A 109 -14.00 -9.48 -2.24
CA GLN A 109 -14.13 -9.97 -3.61
C GLN A 109 -13.12 -11.07 -3.91
N ASN A 110 -11.88 -10.89 -3.49
CA ASN A 110 -10.83 -11.89 -3.69
C ASN A 110 -11.17 -13.20 -2.99
N THR A 111 -11.73 -13.12 -1.79
CA THR A 111 -12.14 -14.30 -1.04
C THR A 111 -13.26 -15.04 -1.77
N VAL A 112 -14.24 -14.31 -2.31
CA VAL A 112 -15.34 -14.90 -3.08
C VAL A 112 -14.83 -15.53 -4.36
N ASN A 113 -13.90 -14.87 -5.05
CA ASN A 113 -13.37 -15.35 -6.32
C ASN A 113 -12.52 -16.61 -6.19
N ILE A 114 -11.99 -16.87 -5.01
CA ILE A 114 -11.16 -18.05 -4.78
C ILE A 114 -12.01 -19.33 -4.74
N ARG A 115 -13.29 -19.20 -4.52
CA ARG A 115 -14.18 -20.34 -4.64
C ARG A 115 -14.25 -20.83 -6.10
#